data_ad05219c59436420d9d4937c23198089
#
_entry.id   ad05219c59436420d9d4937c23198089
#
_cell.length_a   1.000
_cell.length_b   1.000
_cell.length_c   1.000
_cell.angle_alpha   90.00
_cell.angle_beta   90.00
_cell.angle_gamma   90.00
#
_symmetry.space_group_name_H-M   'P 1'
#
loop_
_entity.id
_entity.type
_entity.pdbx_description
1 polymer ?
#
loop_
_entity_poly.entity_id
_entity_poly.type
_entity_poly.pdbx_seq_one_letter_code
_entity_poly.pdbx_strand_id
1 'polypeptide(L)'
;VNPGAAHHPDTDPAADRQALARAGDSRRPAFLRLARAYARRRVSRELDGLWVGGLDQARAALAGRPLMFAANHVAWWDALLLLVLDQALGGLGWAMMDAANLRTLPFLGWVGALPLDRSSPERSRHCLESSAALLDRPGRALWVFPQGRQRPAHLRPLDLKPGLQIGHARSPVDLIAVSINYVFLERNHPAAVVRFSPPLPGAAVAGQALLPAVETALVDGLAAIDVAAMAATDGRRARSHPLDPLPGFAPLVLPAGSAARGGLGGRVLSALDHRRRHAG
;
A
#
# COMPACT_ATOMS: atom_id res chain seq x y z
N VAL A 1 -24.78 -3.72 41.40
CA VAL A 1 -25.78 -4.23 40.45
C VAL A 1 -25.52 -3.52 39.14
N ASN A 2 -24.93 -4.21 38.18
CA ASN A 2 -24.57 -3.68 36.87
C ASN A 2 -25.68 -4.14 35.87
N PRO A 3 -26.48 -3.23 35.29
CA PRO A 3 -27.51 -3.64 34.34
C PRO A 3 -26.95 -3.65 32.91
N GLY A 4 -27.04 -4.79 32.26
CA GLY A 4 -27.17 -4.86 30.82
C GLY A 4 -25.89 -5.08 30.04
N ALA A 5 -25.36 -6.31 30.07
CA ALA A 5 -24.65 -6.83 28.91
C ALA A 5 -25.70 -7.00 27.79
N ALA A 6 -25.74 -6.10 26.84
CA ALA A 6 -26.54 -6.24 25.64
C ALA A 6 -26.09 -7.51 24.91
N HIS A 7 -26.96 -8.52 24.92
CA HIS A 7 -26.84 -9.75 24.15
C HIS A 7 -26.89 -9.35 22.68
N HIS A 8 -25.72 -9.24 22.02
CA HIS A 8 -25.68 -9.16 20.58
C HIS A 8 -26.13 -10.51 19.99
N PRO A 9 -27.07 -10.51 19.03
CA PRO A 9 -27.53 -11.74 18.42
C PRO A 9 -26.32 -12.49 17.81
N ASP A 10 -26.25 -13.78 18.09
CA ASP A 10 -25.33 -14.72 17.46
C ASP A 10 -25.44 -14.55 15.94
N THR A 11 -24.45 -13.91 15.33
CA THR A 11 -24.37 -13.84 13.87
C THR A 11 -23.88 -15.20 13.39
N ASP A 12 -24.73 -15.87 12.61
CA ASP A 12 -24.44 -17.14 11.98
C ASP A 12 -23.12 -17.05 11.18
N PRO A 13 -22.10 -17.87 11.49
CA PRO A 13 -20.84 -17.90 10.75
C PRO A 13 -21.01 -18.18 9.24
N ALA A 14 -22.14 -18.78 8.84
CA ALA A 14 -22.48 -18.98 7.44
C ALA A 14 -23.01 -17.68 6.80
N ALA A 15 -23.76 -16.87 7.53
CA ALA A 15 -24.24 -15.57 7.07
C ALA A 15 -23.08 -14.57 6.89
N ASP A 16 -22.09 -14.61 7.78
CA ASP A 16 -20.91 -13.74 7.68
C ASP A 16 -19.99 -14.16 6.51
N ARG A 17 -19.82 -15.47 6.27
CA ARG A 17 -19.13 -15.99 5.07
C ARG A 17 -19.82 -15.55 3.79
N GLN A 18 -21.16 -15.58 3.78
CA GLN A 18 -21.95 -15.16 2.64
C GLN A 18 -21.89 -13.62 2.46
N ALA A 19 -21.83 -12.86 3.55
CA ALA A 19 -21.66 -11.41 3.52
C ALA A 19 -20.27 -11.01 2.99
N LEU A 20 -19.20 -11.72 3.39
CA LEU A 20 -17.84 -11.48 2.86
C LEU A 20 -17.68 -11.95 1.42
N ALA A 21 -18.30 -13.06 1.03
CA ALA A 21 -18.36 -13.48 -0.37
C ALA A 21 -19.09 -12.44 -1.22
N ARG A 22 -20.22 -11.91 -0.72
CA ARG A 22 -20.94 -10.81 -1.37
C ARG A 22 -20.15 -9.51 -1.38
N ALA A 23 -19.36 -9.20 -0.35
CA ALA A 23 -18.45 -8.06 -0.32
C ALA A 23 -17.32 -8.23 -1.34
N GLY A 24 -16.78 -9.45 -1.50
CA GLY A 24 -15.84 -9.79 -2.56
C GLY A 24 -16.41 -9.60 -3.97
N ASP A 25 -17.70 -9.89 -4.15
CA ASP A 25 -18.46 -9.70 -5.40
C ASP A 25 -19.08 -8.30 -5.54
N SER A 26 -19.02 -7.46 -4.51
CA SER A 26 -19.65 -6.12 -4.53
C SER A 26 -18.92 -5.11 -5.43
N ARG A 27 -17.81 -5.50 -6.02
CA ARG A 27 -17.03 -4.64 -6.91
C ARG A 27 -17.83 -4.17 -8.11
N ARG A 28 -17.68 -2.88 -8.39
CA ARG A 28 -18.27 -2.23 -9.56
C ARG A 28 -17.17 -1.79 -10.53
N PRO A 29 -16.96 -2.49 -11.65
CA PRO A 29 -15.82 -2.20 -12.54
C PRO A 29 -15.77 -0.76 -13.04
N ALA A 30 -16.91 -0.15 -13.33
CA ALA A 30 -16.98 1.25 -13.74
C ALA A 30 -16.55 2.19 -12.64
N PHE A 31 -17.01 1.95 -11.40
CA PHE A 31 -16.64 2.73 -10.23
C PHE A 31 -15.15 2.54 -9.89
N LEU A 32 -14.63 1.32 -9.97
CA LEU A 32 -13.23 1.02 -9.75
C LEU A 32 -12.32 1.78 -10.75
N ARG A 33 -12.72 1.85 -12.04
CA ARG A 33 -11.99 2.65 -13.05
C ARG A 33 -11.97 4.12 -12.68
N LEU A 34 -13.12 4.67 -12.26
CA LEU A 34 -13.22 6.06 -11.83
C LEU A 34 -12.38 6.33 -10.57
N ALA A 35 -12.43 5.45 -9.57
CA ALA A 35 -11.64 5.55 -8.35
C ALA A 35 -10.13 5.50 -8.62
N ARG A 36 -9.69 4.64 -9.52
CA ARG A 36 -8.28 4.55 -9.97
C ARG A 36 -7.84 5.83 -10.69
N ALA A 37 -8.66 6.36 -11.59
CA ALA A 37 -8.38 7.63 -12.28
C ALA A 37 -8.31 8.80 -11.28
N TYR A 38 -9.23 8.87 -10.33
CA TYR A 38 -9.23 9.84 -9.24
C TYR A 38 -7.96 9.72 -8.38
N ALA A 39 -7.59 8.51 -7.95
CA ALA A 39 -6.39 8.27 -7.15
C ALA A 39 -5.12 8.72 -7.89
N ARG A 40 -4.95 8.34 -9.17
CA ARG A 40 -3.82 8.80 -10.00
C ARG A 40 -3.76 10.32 -10.11
N ARG A 41 -4.92 10.97 -10.34
CA ARG A 41 -4.99 12.43 -10.44
C ARG A 41 -4.60 13.11 -9.12
N ARG A 42 -5.08 12.59 -7.98
CA ARG A 42 -4.72 13.12 -6.66
C ARG A 42 -3.23 12.95 -6.38
N VAL A 43 -2.70 11.73 -6.57
CA VAL A 43 -1.26 11.44 -6.42
C VAL A 43 -0.42 12.37 -7.30
N SER A 44 -0.78 12.54 -8.58
CA SER A 44 -0.05 13.41 -9.51
C SER A 44 -0.09 14.89 -9.11
N ARG A 45 -1.14 15.37 -8.44
CA ARG A 45 -1.31 16.78 -8.11
C ARG A 45 -0.76 17.18 -6.74
N GLU A 46 -0.91 16.30 -5.77
CA GLU A 46 -0.66 16.59 -4.37
C GLU A 46 0.61 15.91 -3.82
N LEU A 47 1.19 14.99 -4.59
CA LEU A 47 2.49 14.39 -4.27
C LEU A 47 3.52 14.72 -5.36
N ASP A 48 4.78 14.61 -5.02
CA ASP A 48 5.89 14.70 -5.98
C ASP A 48 6.10 13.36 -6.73
N GLY A 49 4.98 12.77 -7.13
CA GLY A 49 4.91 11.52 -7.84
C GLY A 49 4.84 10.29 -6.93
N LEU A 50 4.73 9.15 -7.59
CA LEU A 50 4.79 7.81 -7.00
C LEU A 50 5.92 7.02 -7.66
N TRP A 51 6.90 6.63 -6.85
CA TRP A 51 8.09 5.90 -7.26
C TRP A 51 8.04 4.48 -6.71
N VAL A 52 8.29 3.48 -7.55
CA VAL A 52 8.10 2.08 -7.17
C VAL A 52 9.30 1.23 -7.54
N GLY A 53 9.81 0.47 -6.56
CA GLY A 53 10.83 -0.56 -6.76
C GLY A 53 10.23 -1.96 -6.61
N GLY A 54 10.71 -2.92 -7.41
CA GLY A 54 10.30 -4.33 -7.35
C GLY A 54 8.93 -4.65 -7.97
N LEU A 55 8.28 -3.71 -8.65
CA LEU A 55 6.93 -3.88 -9.21
C LEU A 55 6.84 -5.02 -10.23
N ASP A 56 7.82 -5.15 -11.13
CA ASP A 56 7.76 -6.16 -12.20
C ASP A 56 7.87 -7.58 -11.65
N GLN A 57 8.70 -7.78 -10.62
CA GLN A 57 8.80 -9.05 -9.91
C GLN A 57 7.49 -9.40 -9.19
N ALA A 58 6.88 -8.42 -8.50
CA ALA A 58 5.59 -8.60 -7.83
C ALA A 58 4.47 -8.91 -8.83
N ARG A 59 4.45 -8.24 -9.98
CA ARG A 59 3.50 -8.48 -11.09
C ARG A 59 3.65 -9.90 -11.64
N ALA A 60 4.87 -10.33 -11.94
CA ALA A 60 5.14 -11.67 -12.45
C ALA A 60 4.73 -12.76 -11.44
N ALA A 61 5.01 -12.55 -10.15
CA ALA A 61 4.60 -13.46 -9.09
C ALA A 61 3.07 -13.56 -8.99
N LEU A 62 2.35 -12.42 -9.02
CA LEU A 62 0.89 -12.38 -8.94
C LEU A 62 0.22 -13.04 -10.15
N ALA A 63 0.78 -12.91 -11.32
CA ALA A 63 0.27 -13.57 -12.52
C ALA A 63 0.32 -15.10 -12.44
N GLY A 64 1.31 -15.65 -11.71
CA GLY A 64 1.50 -17.10 -11.56
C GLY A 64 0.80 -17.72 -10.36
N ARG A 65 0.44 -16.95 -9.34
CA ARG A 65 -0.13 -17.45 -8.06
C ARG A 65 -0.87 -16.36 -7.30
N PRO A 66 -1.78 -16.73 -6.36
CA PRO A 66 -2.36 -15.75 -5.44
C PRO A 66 -1.29 -15.25 -4.47
N LEU A 67 -1.41 -13.99 -4.02
CA LEU A 67 -0.45 -13.35 -3.14
C LEU A 67 -1.13 -12.62 -1.99
N MET A 68 -0.46 -12.58 -0.85
CA MET A 68 -0.77 -11.66 0.24
C MET A 68 0.28 -10.54 0.27
N PHE A 69 -0.17 -9.29 0.19
CA PHE A 69 0.68 -8.12 0.34
C PHE A 69 0.59 -7.60 1.78
N ALA A 70 1.71 -7.60 2.49
CA ALA A 70 1.82 -7.05 3.83
C ALA A 70 2.49 -5.67 3.74
N ALA A 71 1.72 -4.60 3.92
CA ALA A 71 2.22 -3.24 3.81
C ALA A 71 2.30 -2.55 5.18
N ASN A 72 3.34 -1.73 5.43
CA ASN A 72 3.30 -0.80 6.55
C ASN A 72 2.29 0.32 6.27
N HIS A 73 1.69 0.87 7.32
CA HIS A 73 0.63 1.88 7.21
C HIS A 73 1.13 3.21 7.76
N VAL A 74 1.37 4.18 6.88
CA VAL A 74 2.02 5.46 7.22
C VAL A 74 1.02 6.60 7.25
N ALA A 75 0.15 6.69 6.23
CA ALA A 75 -0.68 7.85 6.02
C ALA A 75 -2.04 7.49 5.39
N TRP A 76 -2.95 8.45 5.42
CA TRP A 76 -4.23 8.36 4.71
C TRP A 76 -4.06 8.08 3.20
N TRP A 77 -2.96 8.55 2.62
CA TRP A 77 -2.61 8.35 1.21
C TRP A 77 -2.47 6.88 0.80
N ASP A 78 -2.13 6.01 1.74
CA ASP A 78 -1.87 4.59 1.45
C ASP A 78 -3.07 3.94 0.75
N ALA A 79 -4.30 4.30 1.12
CA ALA A 79 -5.51 3.79 0.47
C ALA A 79 -5.61 4.19 -1.01
N LEU A 80 -5.19 5.41 -1.38
CA LEU A 80 -5.15 5.85 -2.78
C LEU A 80 -3.98 5.20 -3.53
N LEU A 81 -2.83 5.03 -2.87
CA LEU A 81 -1.70 4.32 -3.47
C LEU A 81 -2.06 2.88 -3.79
N LEU A 82 -2.81 2.18 -2.91
CA LEU A 82 -3.25 0.81 -3.18
C LEU A 82 -4.05 0.71 -4.49
N LEU A 83 -4.97 1.65 -4.77
CA LEU A 83 -5.74 1.64 -6.02
C LEU A 83 -4.85 1.76 -7.26
N VAL A 84 -3.79 2.56 -7.17
CA VAL A 84 -2.83 2.76 -8.27
C VAL A 84 -1.91 1.55 -8.43
N LEU A 85 -1.41 1.02 -7.32
CA LEU A 85 -0.53 -0.16 -7.29
C LEU A 85 -1.26 -1.43 -7.75
N ASP A 86 -2.49 -1.65 -7.28
CA ASP A 86 -3.32 -2.79 -7.69
C ASP A 86 -3.60 -2.77 -9.19
N GLN A 87 -3.84 -1.59 -9.77
CA GLN A 87 -3.95 -1.44 -11.22
C GLN A 87 -2.64 -1.78 -11.94
N ALA A 88 -1.52 -1.34 -11.41
CA ALA A 88 -0.20 -1.58 -12.01
C ALA A 88 0.22 -3.06 -11.93
N LEU A 89 -0.17 -3.75 -10.87
CA LEU A 89 0.05 -5.19 -10.71
C LEU A 89 -0.78 -6.03 -11.69
N GLY A 90 -1.89 -5.50 -12.20
CA GLY A 90 -2.75 -6.18 -13.17
C GLY A 90 -3.61 -7.30 -12.60
N GLY A 91 -3.66 -7.44 -11.28
CA GLY A 91 -4.44 -8.44 -10.58
C GLY A 91 -5.79 -7.94 -10.07
N LEU A 92 -6.42 -8.77 -9.26
CA LEU A 92 -7.65 -8.51 -8.54
C LEU A 92 -7.35 -8.46 -7.04
N GLY A 93 -7.08 -7.26 -6.52
CA GLY A 93 -6.72 -7.05 -5.12
C GLY A 93 -7.91 -6.68 -4.23
N TRP A 94 -7.94 -7.12 -2.99
CA TRP A 94 -8.82 -6.68 -1.91
C TRP A 94 -7.98 -6.06 -0.80
N ALA A 95 -8.54 -5.14 -0.03
CA ALA A 95 -7.87 -4.54 1.10
C ALA A 95 -8.75 -4.60 2.34
N MET A 96 -8.19 -5.03 3.47
CA MET A 96 -8.92 -5.06 4.73
C MET A 96 -9.03 -3.65 5.32
N MET A 97 -10.23 -3.30 5.77
CA MET A 97 -10.55 -2.01 6.38
C MET A 97 -11.40 -2.23 7.65
N ASP A 98 -11.20 -1.39 8.64
CA ASP A 98 -12.07 -1.40 9.83
C ASP A 98 -13.54 -1.33 9.45
N ALA A 99 -14.36 -2.23 9.99
CA ALA A 99 -15.77 -2.34 9.67
C ALA A 99 -16.56 -1.07 10.01
N ALA A 100 -16.14 -0.31 11.03
CA ALA A 100 -16.75 0.97 11.38
C ALA A 100 -16.53 2.00 10.27
N ASN A 101 -15.32 2.08 9.72
CA ASN A 101 -15.02 2.98 8.60
C ASN A 101 -15.78 2.59 7.34
N LEU A 102 -15.89 1.27 7.06
CA LEU A 102 -16.62 0.80 5.88
C LEU A 102 -18.13 1.05 5.98
N ARG A 103 -18.72 1.03 7.19
CA ARG A 103 -20.12 1.44 7.40
C ARG A 103 -20.34 2.92 7.08
N THR A 104 -19.37 3.77 7.39
CA THR A 104 -19.43 5.22 7.08
C THR A 104 -19.22 5.50 5.59
N LEU A 105 -18.39 4.69 4.92
CA LEU A 105 -18.00 4.83 3.52
C LEU A 105 -18.27 3.54 2.73
N PRO A 106 -19.56 3.12 2.58
CA PRO A 106 -19.91 1.81 2.02
C PRO A 106 -19.47 1.63 0.56
N PHE A 107 -19.31 2.72 -0.19
CA PHE A 107 -18.83 2.68 -1.57
C PHE A 107 -17.39 2.15 -1.70
N LEU A 108 -16.60 2.11 -0.62
CA LEU A 108 -15.26 1.51 -0.64
C LEU A 108 -15.32 -0.02 -0.86
N GLY A 109 -16.43 -0.68 -0.52
CA GLY A 109 -16.67 -2.07 -0.92
C GLY A 109 -16.69 -2.25 -2.45
N TRP A 110 -17.14 -1.25 -3.21
CA TRP A 110 -17.17 -1.30 -4.68
C TRP A 110 -15.77 -1.27 -5.32
N VAL A 111 -14.75 -0.90 -4.58
CA VAL A 111 -13.36 -0.94 -5.02
C VAL A 111 -12.55 -2.09 -4.40
N GLY A 112 -13.18 -2.91 -3.56
CA GLY A 112 -12.57 -4.11 -2.99
C GLY A 112 -12.15 -3.98 -1.52
N ALA A 113 -12.68 -2.99 -0.78
CA ALA A 113 -12.50 -2.96 0.66
C ALA A 113 -13.33 -4.09 1.33
N LEU A 114 -12.70 -4.84 2.23
CA LEU A 114 -13.31 -5.90 3.03
C LEU A 114 -13.41 -5.49 4.50
N PRO A 115 -14.53 -5.73 5.18
CA PRO A 115 -14.68 -5.37 6.57
C PRO A 115 -13.78 -6.22 7.48
N LEU A 116 -13.14 -5.59 8.44
CA LEU A 116 -12.49 -6.21 9.58
C LEU A 116 -13.23 -5.77 10.84
N ASP A 117 -14.01 -6.67 11.42
CA ASP A 117 -14.71 -6.41 12.68
C ASP A 117 -13.76 -6.68 13.85
N ARG A 118 -13.46 -5.61 14.61
CA ARG A 118 -12.58 -5.65 15.78
C ARG A 118 -13.32 -5.68 17.10
N SER A 119 -14.63 -5.89 17.09
CA SER A 119 -15.44 -5.90 18.31
C SER A 119 -15.16 -7.11 19.20
N SER A 120 -14.68 -8.23 18.63
CA SER A 120 -14.16 -9.37 19.38
C SER A 120 -13.02 -10.08 18.64
N PRO A 121 -12.18 -10.86 19.36
CA PRO A 121 -11.14 -11.70 18.74
C PRO A 121 -11.70 -12.72 17.73
N GLU A 122 -12.85 -13.31 18.03
CA GLU A 122 -13.51 -14.33 17.19
C GLU A 122 -13.99 -13.71 15.88
N ARG A 123 -14.61 -12.52 15.92
CA ARG A 123 -15.05 -11.78 14.74
C ARG A 123 -13.88 -11.35 13.90
N SER A 124 -12.82 -10.82 14.52
CA SER A 124 -11.59 -10.47 13.82
C SER A 124 -10.98 -11.67 13.10
N ARG A 125 -10.89 -12.82 13.80
CA ARG A 125 -10.41 -14.08 13.23
C ARG A 125 -11.24 -14.49 12.03
N HIS A 126 -12.56 -14.51 12.19
CA HIS A 126 -13.49 -14.88 11.12
C HIS A 126 -13.34 -14.00 9.86
N CYS A 127 -13.24 -12.68 10.04
CA CYS A 127 -13.01 -11.74 8.92
C CYS A 127 -11.68 -12.03 8.20
N LEU A 128 -10.60 -12.29 8.95
CA LEU A 128 -9.28 -12.58 8.41
C LEU A 128 -9.27 -13.90 7.61
N GLU A 129 -9.85 -14.97 8.17
CA GLU A 129 -9.92 -16.27 7.51
C GLU A 129 -10.79 -16.26 6.26
N SER A 130 -11.93 -15.57 6.31
CA SER A 130 -12.84 -15.45 5.17
C SER A 130 -12.23 -14.58 4.05
N SER A 131 -11.50 -13.52 4.41
CA SER A 131 -10.79 -12.70 3.42
C SER A 131 -9.65 -13.48 2.75
N ALA A 132 -8.91 -14.28 3.52
CA ALA A 132 -7.84 -15.12 2.98
C ALA A 132 -8.37 -16.21 2.03
N ALA A 133 -9.60 -16.70 2.24
CA ALA A 133 -10.24 -17.67 1.35
C ALA A 133 -10.50 -17.13 -0.07
N LEU A 134 -10.41 -15.82 -0.28
CA LEU A 134 -10.46 -15.22 -1.63
C LEU A 134 -9.20 -15.49 -2.46
N LEU A 135 -8.11 -15.91 -1.83
CA LEU A 135 -6.83 -16.22 -2.48
C LEU A 135 -6.81 -17.66 -3.04
N ASP A 136 -7.77 -17.99 -3.90
CA ASP A 136 -8.01 -19.35 -4.41
C ASP A 136 -7.41 -19.63 -5.80
N ARG A 137 -6.87 -18.59 -6.48
CA ARG A 137 -6.32 -18.72 -7.84
C ARG A 137 -5.33 -17.61 -8.18
N PRO A 138 -4.47 -17.81 -9.20
CA PRO A 138 -3.55 -16.78 -9.70
C PRO A 138 -4.25 -15.46 -10.03
N GLY A 139 -3.52 -14.38 -9.88
CA GLY A 139 -4.01 -13.02 -10.12
C GLY A 139 -4.85 -12.43 -8.99
N ARG A 140 -5.10 -13.17 -7.88
CA ARG A 140 -5.79 -12.65 -6.71
C ARG A 140 -4.83 -12.17 -5.63
N ALA A 141 -5.13 -11.03 -5.04
CA ALA A 141 -4.30 -10.39 -4.04
C ALA A 141 -5.11 -9.94 -2.82
N LEU A 142 -4.56 -10.12 -1.62
CA LEU A 142 -5.09 -9.56 -0.39
C LEU A 142 -4.08 -8.59 0.21
N TRP A 143 -4.44 -7.32 0.34
CA TRP A 143 -3.65 -6.30 1.00
C TRP A 143 -3.99 -6.25 2.49
N VAL A 144 -2.98 -6.38 3.31
CA VAL A 144 -3.09 -6.32 4.76
C VAL A 144 -2.12 -5.27 5.29
N PHE A 145 -2.60 -4.43 6.21
CA PHE A 145 -1.77 -3.53 7.00
C PHE A 145 -1.59 -4.13 8.40
N PRO A 146 -0.54 -4.94 8.63
CA PRO A 146 -0.44 -5.74 9.85
C PRO A 146 -0.21 -4.90 11.11
N GLN A 147 0.14 -3.63 10.99
CA GLN A 147 0.23 -2.69 12.12
C GLN A 147 -1.17 -2.34 12.70
N GLY A 148 -2.23 -2.49 11.88
CA GLY A 148 -3.62 -2.21 12.26
C GLY A 148 -3.93 -0.74 12.55
N ARG A 149 -2.97 0.16 12.39
CA ARG A 149 -3.08 1.61 12.54
C ARG A 149 -1.97 2.31 11.78
N GLN A 150 -2.16 3.59 11.48
CA GLN A 150 -1.10 4.41 10.90
C GLN A 150 0.00 4.66 11.94
N ARG A 151 1.25 4.56 11.48
CA ARG A 151 2.45 4.81 12.28
C ARG A 151 3.54 5.45 11.42
N PRO A 152 4.32 6.40 11.95
CA PRO A 152 5.49 6.94 11.24
C PRO A 152 6.43 5.82 10.80
N ALA A 153 6.92 5.90 9.56
CA ALA A 153 7.72 4.85 8.93
C ALA A 153 9.05 4.56 9.66
N HIS A 154 9.59 5.53 10.41
CA HIS A 154 10.85 5.39 11.15
C HIS A 154 10.73 4.72 12.53
N LEU A 155 9.51 4.58 13.07
CA LEU A 155 9.34 3.97 14.39
C LEU A 155 9.63 2.46 14.35
N ARG A 156 10.40 1.99 15.32
CA ARG A 156 10.76 0.58 15.51
C ARG A 156 10.46 0.15 16.96
N PRO A 157 10.02 -1.09 17.17
CA PRO A 157 9.61 -2.11 16.18
C PRO A 157 8.37 -1.65 15.40
N LEU A 158 8.08 -2.29 14.26
CA LEU A 158 6.90 -1.95 13.44
C LEU A 158 5.57 -2.29 14.12
N ASP A 159 5.58 -3.10 15.19
CA ASP A 159 4.41 -3.49 15.98
C ASP A 159 3.36 -4.26 15.16
N LEU A 160 3.83 -5.28 14.42
CA LEU A 160 2.96 -6.12 13.60
C LEU A 160 2.05 -6.97 14.47
N LYS A 161 0.76 -7.01 14.15
CA LYS A 161 -0.26 -7.74 14.88
C LYS A 161 -0.44 -9.16 14.34
N PRO A 162 -0.84 -10.12 15.16
CA PRO A 162 -0.98 -11.54 14.78
C PRO A 162 -2.07 -11.80 13.74
N GLY A 163 -2.90 -10.82 13.40
CA GLY A 163 -3.93 -10.96 12.38
C GLY A 163 -3.41 -11.44 11.03
N LEU A 164 -2.19 -11.04 10.65
CA LEU A 164 -1.54 -11.54 9.43
C LEU A 164 -1.32 -13.05 9.48
N GLN A 165 -0.88 -13.59 10.63
CA GLN A 165 -0.67 -15.03 10.84
C GLN A 165 -1.97 -15.81 10.73
N ILE A 166 -3.09 -15.28 11.26
CA ILE A 166 -4.40 -15.90 11.21
C ILE A 166 -4.87 -16.05 9.76
N GLY A 167 -4.81 -14.98 8.98
CA GLY A 167 -5.17 -15.01 7.56
C GLY A 167 -4.27 -15.95 6.76
N HIS A 168 -2.96 -15.90 6.99
CA HIS A 168 -2.00 -16.75 6.31
C HIS A 168 -2.15 -18.23 6.66
N ALA A 169 -2.44 -18.57 7.91
CA ALA A 169 -2.70 -19.96 8.32
C ALA A 169 -3.91 -20.56 7.57
N ARG A 170 -4.92 -19.76 7.24
CA ARG A 170 -6.09 -20.19 6.46
C ARG A 170 -5.77 -20.39 4.98
N SER A 171 -4.88 -19.59 4.42
CA SER A 171 -4.45 -19.66 3.02
C SER A 171 -2.94 -19.37 2.96
N PRO A 172 -2.09 -20.41 3.04
CA PRO A 172 -0.63 -20.29 3.11
C PRO A 172 -0.02 -19.96 1.74
N VAL A 173 -0.42 -18.81 1.20
CA VAL A 173 0.10 -18.25 -0.05
C VAL A 173 1.42 -17.53 0.19
N ASP A 174 2.17 -17.25 -0.89
CA ASP A 174 3.34 -16.42 -0.79
C ASP A 174 2.98 -14.98 -0.41
N LEU A 175 3.88 -14.34 0.34
CA LEU A 175 3.73 -12.96 0.75
C LEU A 175 4.76 -12.08 0.05
N ILE A 176 4.38 -10.81 -0.15
CA ILE A 176 5.31 -9.75 -0.53
C ILE A 176 5.16 -8.63 0.50
N ALA A 177 6.26 -8.27 1.14
CA ALA A 177 6.31 -7.10 2.00
C ALA A 177 6.33 -5.84 1.12
N VAL A 178 5.51 -4.85 1.47
CA VAL A 178 5.39 -3.60 0.72
C VAL A 178 5.72 -2.43 1.62
N SER A 179 6.92 -1.89 1.47
CA SER A 179 7.38 -0.77 2.26
C SER A 179 6.95 0.55 1.62
N ILE A 180 6.28 1.39 2.38
CA ILE A 180 5.75 2.70 1.95
C ILE A 180 6.39 3.78 2.81
N ASN A 181 6.92 4.83 2.18
CA ASN A 181 7.36 6.04 2.85
C ASN A 181 7.04 7.28 2.00
N TYR A 182 6.94 8.43 2.67
CA TYR A 182 6.73 9.74 2.05
C TYR A 182 7.94 10.61 2.36
N VAL A 183 8.69 10.95 1.32
CA VAL A 183 9.97 11.66 1.46
C VAL A 183 9.94 13.01 0.75
N PHE A 184 10.44 14.05 1.40
CA PHE A 184 10.61 15.37 0.80
C PHE A 184 11.97 15.42 0.07
N LEU A 185 11.92 15.70 -1.23
CA LEU A 185 13.08 15.76 -2.11
C LEU A 185 13.21 17.16 -2.74
N GLU A 186 13.52 18.17 -1.93
CA GLU A 186 13.67 19.60 -2.35
C GLU A 186 12.42 20.22 -2.98
N ARG A 187 11.25 19.60 -2.82
CA ARG A 187 9.97 20.11 -3.29
C ARG A 187 9.02 20.34 -2.12
N ASN A 188 8.01 21.14 -2.36
CA ASN A 188 6.98 21.48 -1.37
C ASN A 188 5.98 20.34 -1.11
N HIS A 189 6.00 19.29 -1.93
CA HIS A 189 5.20 18.07 -1.76
C HIS A 189 6.11 16.87 -1.56
N PRO A 190 5.73 15.90 -0.70
CA PRO A 190 6.49 14.67 -0.57
C PRO A 190 6.32 13.79 -1.81
N ALA A 191 7.36 13.03 -2.16
CA ALA A 191 7.24 11.90 -3.06
C ALA A 191 6.74 10.68 -2.27
N ALA A 192 5.77 9.95 -2.83
CA ALA A 192 5.45 8.61 -2.34
C ALA A 192 6.44 7.61 -2.92
N VAL A 193 7.10 6.84 -2.08
CA VAL A 193 8.07 5.82 -2.49
C VAL A 193 7.64 4.48 -1.93
N VAL A 194 7.54 3.49 -2.82
CA VAL A 194 7.06 2.15 -2.50
C VAL A 194 8.06 1.11 -2.97
N ARG A 195 8.37 0.14 -2.12
CA ARG A 195 9.19 -1.00 -2.48
C ARG A 195 8.48 -2.31 -2.21
N PHE A 196 8.40 -3.15 -3.23
CA PHE A 196 8.01 -4.55 -3.12
C PHE A 196 9.24 -5.39 -2.82
N SER A 197 9.18 -6.24 -1.79
CA SER A 197 10.22 -7.24 -1.52
C SER A 197 10.16 -8.36 -2.57
N PRO A 198 11.21 -9.20 -2.67
CA PRO A 198 11.05 -10.51 -3.26
C PRO A 198 9.92 -11.30 -2.55
N PRO A 199 9.25 -12.23 -3.25
CA PRO A 199 8.27 -13.10 -2.62
C PRO A 199 8.86 -13.91 -1.47
N LEU A 200 8.18 -13.90 -0.33
CA LEU A 200 8.47 -14.75 0.81
C LEU A 200 7.63 -16.03 0.64
N PRO A 201 8.26 -17.22 0.42
CA PRO A 201 7.51 -18.46 0.21
C PRO A 201 6.63 -18.78 1.40
N GLY A 202 5.30 -18.92 1.19
CA GLY A 202 4.33 -19.09 2.26
C GLY A 202 4.63 -20.29 3.16
N ALA A 203 5.07 -21.40 2.59
CA ALA A 203 5.44 -22.59 3.35
C ALA A 203 6.69 -22.37 4.23
N ALA A 204 7.63 -21.52 3.82
CA ALA A 204 8.87 -21.27 4.56
C ALA A 204 8.69 -20.29 5.73
N VAL A 205 7.69 -19.40 5.64
CA VAL A 205 7.47 -18.34 6.64
C VAL A 205 6.21 -18.56 7.49
N ALA A 206 5.69 -19.82 7.54
CA ALA A 206 4.47 -20.13 8.27
C ALA A 206 4.61 -20.00 9.81
N GLY A 207 3.49 -19.82 10.49
CA GLY A 207 3.42 -19.83 11.95
C GLY A 207 4.18 -18.68 12.60
N GLN A 208 5.02 -18.98 13.59
CA GLN A 208 5.75 -17.97 14.37
C GLN A 208 6.84 -17.24 13.56
N ALA A 209 7.35 -17.85 12.50
CA ALA A 209 8.37 -17.22 11.63
C ALA A 209 7.80 -16.09 10.75
N LEU A 210 6.49 -16.04 10.55
CA LEU A 210 5.86 -15.12 9.60
C LEU A 210 6.10 -13.64 9.95
N LEU A 211 5.73 -13.22 11.15
CA LEU A 211 5.83 -11.81 11.53
C LEU A 211 7.27 -11.31 11.55
N PRO A 212 8.25 -12.03 12.11
CA PRO A 212 9.66 -11.63 12.02
C PRO A 212 10.16 -11.52 10.57
N ALA A 213 9.82 -12.46 9.69
CA ALA A 213 10.23 -12.42 8.29
C ALA A 213 9.62 -11.22 7.55
N VAL A 214 8.34 -10.95 7.76
CA VAL A 214 7.66 -9.79 7.17
C VAL A 214 8.22 -8.49 7.73
N GLU A 215 8.47 -8.40 9.03
CA GLU A 215 9.05 -7.21 9.66
C GLU A 215 10.45 -6.92 9.10
N THR A 216 11.30 -7.93 8.99
CA THR A 216 12.63 -7.80 8.37
C THR A 216 12.50 -7.27 6.95
N ALA A 217 11.67 -7.88 6.11
CA ALA A 217 11.50 -7.45 4.72
C ALA A 217 10.93 -6.02 4.59
N LEU A 218 10.02 -5.61 5.49
CA LEU A 218 9.52 -4.22 5.55
C LEU A 218 10.63 -3.25 5.96
N VAL A 219 11.42 -3.59 6.97
CA VAL A 219 12.54 -2.74 7.45
C VAL A 219 13.60 -2.58 6.37
N ASP A 220 13.98 -3.67 5.69
CA ASP A 220 14.95 -3.64 4.58
C ASP A 220 14.44 -2.77 3.43
N GLY A 221 13.14 -2.88 3.12
CA GLY A 221 12.51 -2.05 2.10
C GLY A 221 12.47 -0.57 2.47
N LEU A 222 12.20 -0.22 3.73
CA LEU A 222 12.26 1.15 4.23
C LEU A 222 13.69 1.70 4.20
N ALA A 223 14.68 0.90 4.60
CA ALA A 223 16.09 1.28 4.52
C ALA A 223 16.53 1.54 3.06
N ALA A 224 16.07 0.72 2.11
CA ALA A 224 16.32 0.93 0.69
C ALA A 224 15.70 2.25 0.16
N ILE A 225 14.53 2.63 0.66
CA ILE A 225 13.90 3.92 0.33
C ILE A 225 14.76 5.08 0.88
N ASP A 226 15.22 4.99 2.12
CA ASP A 226 16.05 6.02 2.75
C ASP A 226 17.39 6.18 2.02
N VAL A 227 18.06 5.07 1.65
CA VAL A 227 19.29 5.09 0.86
C VAL A 227 19.07 5.76 -0.51
N ALA A 228 17.97 5.44 -1.19
CA ALA A 228 17.65 6.05 -2.48
C ALA A 228 17.37 7.55 -2.34
N ALA A 229 16.68 7.97 -1.27
CA ALA A 229 16.39 9.38 -0.99
C ALA A 229 17.70 10.16 -0.69
N MET A 230 18.59 9.60 0.11
CA MET A 230 19.92 10.21 0.36
C MET A 230 20.72 10.35 -0.93
N ALA A 231 20.84 9.28 -1.72
CA ALA A 231 21.55 9.31 -3.00
C ALA A 231 20.94 10.31 -3.99
N ALA A 232 19.62 10.47 -3.98
CA ALA A 232 18.92 11.49 -4.76
C ALA A 232 19.30 12.90 -4.31
N THR A 233 19.50 13.14 -3.04
CA THR A 233 19.89 14.44 -2.48
C THR A 233 21.35 14.74 -2.80
N ASP A 234 22.27 13.81 -2.58
CA ASP A 234 23.72 13.99 -2.79
C ASP A 234 24.07 14.14 -4.29
N GLY A 235 23.40 13.39 -5.15
CA GLY A 235 23.63 13.41 -6.60
C GLY A 235 23.11 14.63 -7.33
N ARG A 236 22.34 15.52 -6.67
CA ARG A 236 21.66 16.65 -7.34
C ARG A 236 22.57 17.76 -7.82
N ARG A 237 23.77 17.90 -7.25
CA ARG A 237 24.77 18.84 -7.78
C ARG A 237 25.22 18.49 -9.20
N ALA A 238 25.03 17.24 -9.63
CA ALA A 238 25.40 16.74 -10.95
C ALA A 238 24.22 16.51 -11.91
N ARG A 239 22.98 16.70 -11.46
CA ARG A 239 21.77 16.36 -12.24
C ARG A 239 21.18 17.58 -12.93
N SER A 240 20.86 17.39 -14.22
CA SER A 240 20.28 18.42 -15.07
C SER A 240 18.74 18.48 -15.04
N HIS A 241 18.06 17.51 -14.40
CA HIS A 241 16.60 17.43 -14.41
C HIS A 241 16.00 17.01 -13.06
N PRO A 242 14.93 17.71 -12.58
CA PRO A 242 14.28 17.40 -11.30
C PRO A 242 13.49 16.08 -11.27
N LEU A 243 13.42 15.36 -12.38
CA LEU A 243 12.73 14.07 -12.54
C LEU A 243 13.70 12.89 -12.70
N ASP A 244 14.99 13.08 -12.40
CA ASP A 244 15.92 11.97 -12.40
C ASP A 244 15.47 10.91 -11.39
N PRO A 245 15.38 9.64 -11.79
CA PRO A 245 14.77 8.60 -10.98
C PRO A 245 15.53 8.40 -9.67
N LEU A 246 14.78 8.09 -8.62
CA LEU A 246 15.35 7.55 -7.39
C LEU A 246 16.08 6.26 -7.73
N PRO A 247 17.36 6.09 -7.33
CA PRO A 247 18.10 4.87 -7.62
C PRO A 247 17.34 3.61 -7.16
N GLY A 248 17.09 2.67 -8.08
CA GLY A 248 16.34 1.44 -7.82
C GLY A 248 14.81 1.58 -7.81
N PHE A 249 14.27 2.75 -8.18
CA PHE A 249 12.83 3.01 -8.28
C PHE A 249 12.47 3.63 -9.63
N ALA A 250 11.36 3.17 -10.21
CA ALA A 250 10.81 3.73 -11.43
C ALA A 250 9.56 4.59 -11.13
N PRO A 251 9.33 5.67 -11.89
CA PRO A 251 8.14 6.48 -11.71
C PRO A 251 6.89 5.73 -12.21
N LEU A 252 5.91 5.53 -11.33
CA LEU A 252 4.61 4.98 -11.71
C LEU A 252 3.58 6.09 -11.99
N VAL A 253 3.66 7.18 -11.23
CA VAL A 253 2.86 8.39 -11.45
C VAL A 253 3.79 9.60 -11.33
N LEU A 254 3.87 10.41 -12.39
CA LEU A 254 4.64 11.64 -12.39
C LEU A 254 3.83 12.80 -11.79
N PRO A 255 4.48 13.80 -11.17
CA PRO A 255 3.82 15.01 -10.69
C PRO A 255 3.12 15.77 -11.81
N ALA A 256 2.01 16.42 -11.53
CA ALA A 256 1.32 17.27 -12.48
C ALA A 256 2.24 18.41 -12.96
N GLY A 257 2.23 18.66 -14.26
CA GLY A 257 3.08 19.68 -14.88
C GLY A 257 4.54 19.29 -15.07
N SER A 258 4.93 18.04 -14.80
CA SER A 258 6.29 17.56 -15.06
C SER A 258 6.68 17.61 -16.55
N ALA A 259 5.73 17.35 -17.44
CA ALA A 259 5.92 17.46 -18.89
C ALA A 259 5.96 18.92 -19.39
N ALA A 260 5.39 19.89 -18.64
CA ALA A 260 5.30 21.28 -19.04
C ALA A 260 6.47 22.15 -18.50
N ARG A 261 7.32 21.62 -17.63
CA ARG A 261 8.41 22.37 -16.98
C ARG A 261 9.68 22.50 -17.82
N GLY A 262 9.72 21.97 -19.03
CA GLY A 262 10.62 22.43 -20.10
C GLY A 262 10.24 23.79 -20.68
N GLY A 263 9.10 24.38 -20.29
CA GLY A 263 8.60 25.68 -20.67
C GLY A 263 9.12 26.83 -19.80
N LEU A 264 8.75 28.07 -20.17
CA LEU A 264 9.26 29.36 -19.65
C LEU A 264 9.53 29.46 -18.14
N GLY A 265 8.75 28.79 -17.28
CA GLY A 265 8.93 28.83 -15.82
C GLY A 265 10.23 28.16 -15.33
N GLY A 266 10.64 27.06 -15.97
CA GLY A 266 11.91 26.39 -15.67
C GLY A 266 13.12 27.22 -16.11
N ARG A 267 12.98 27.99 -17.20
CA ARG A 267 14.02 28.89 -17.69
C ARG A 267 14.23 30.10 -16.78
N VAL A 268 13.17 30.65 -16.16
CA VAL A 268 13.30 31.80 -15.25
C VAL A 268 13.98 31.39 -13.94
N LEU A 269 13.66 30.22 -13.37
CA LEU A 269 14.29 29.75 -12.14
C LEU A 269 15.76 29.35 -12.38
N SER A 270 16.09 28.73 -13.51
CA SER A 270 17.45 28.44 -13.92
C SER A 270 18.28 29.72 -14.14
N ALA A 271 17.67 30.75 -14.71
CA ALA A 271 18.35 32.06 -14.91
C ALA A 271 18.62 32.80 -13.59
N LEU A 272 17.74 32.66 -12.59
CA LEU A 272 17.94 33.25 -11.26
C LEU A 272 19.04 32.53 -10.47
N ASP A 273 19.13 31.21 -10.62
CA ASP A 273 20.19 30.39 -9.98
C ASP A 273 21.55 30.63 -10.63
N HIS A 274 21.60 30.88 -11.94
CA HIS A 274 22.82 31.23 -12.66
C HIS A 274 23.37 32.61 -12.24
N ARG A 275 22.49 33.59 -11.99
CA ARG A 275 22.89 34.94 -11.53
C ARG A 275 23.47 34.94 -10.11
N ARG A 276 23.00 34.03 -9.23
CA ARG A 276 23.54 33.89 -7.86
C ARG A 276 24.95 33.29 -7.84
N ARG A 277 25.32 32.50 -8.83
CA ARG A 277 26.66 31.84 -8.92
C ARG A 277 27.77 32.73 -9.49
N HIS A 278 27.42 33.83 -10.09
CA HIS A 278 28.40 34.77 -10.69
C HIS A 278 28.48 36.14 -9.96
N ALA A 279 27.82 36.28 -8.81
CA ALA A 279 27.84 37.45 -7.96
C ALA A 279 28.54 37.23 -6.59
N GLY A 280 29.36 36.18 -6.48
CA GLY A 280 30.18 35.88 -5.30
C GLY A 280 31.64 35.63 -5.66
#